data_daab4c4e39616127cc67f8d14fb67c66
#
_entry.id   daab4c4e39616127cc67f8d14fb67c66
#
_cell.length_a   1.000
_cell.length_b   1.000
_cell.length_c   1.000
_cell.angle_alpha   90.00
_cell.angle_beta   90.00
_cell.angle_gamma   90.00
#
_symmetry.space_group_name_H-M   'P 1'
#
loop_
_entity.id
_entity.type
_entity.pdbx_description
1 polymer ?
#
loop_
_entity_poly.entity_id
_entity_poly.type
_entity_poly.pdbx_seq_one_letter_code
_entity_poly.pdbx_strand_id
1 'polypeptide(L)'
;MSTAAAPSFLRQLFAGEIASDLLFPYPPPLDRRDPEEAETVRRLCAALNAMAASGVVDSRRFDEQEQVDEGAIRAFAEAGLLGISIPRAYGGLGLSATGYARVFGAVAAVDPSLAVLVGVHCGLGGKAIVLYGSEALKQRYLPALARGETLGAYALTEPETGSDAANIVTRAERDPEGRGWLLTGRKHWIGNGHRAGVLVTFAQTPVERDGATVLRPTAFVIRPDFPGFQVAGTIRKLGIRGSTQAELVFDRMLVPDDHVLGEVGKGFRVAVHALNAGRLSLAAGCAAAGKRLLGEFTRYAEARVQFGAPLASFEVTQRKMATIAAETYATDAMVGALASALENPAVDASLEAACAKVFASEMAWRTADELVQLAGGRGYVQPWPYERYLRDARIQRIFEGANEVLRLFVGLNGVQGPAAELQELAQALRRPLQHLGTLTGYAAERVASALGQRAGLEVPLHPVLRPHGEAFERQAAELAAAAADAVMTHRREVVHRQLVVERLADLAMELYARACTLARTQQLIGERGIGACGHEVALAELFCAQSARRFRTVHRELTGQGGATVDRLRLAVAAAVRSQGGYLPADALLDVPLPSPPAWGLSREAQEAAVGLVPAPSPEVAPER
;
A
#
# COMPACT_ATOMS: atom_id res chain seq x y z
N MET A 1 -28.61 -17.02 -6.98
CA MET A 1 -28.31 -16.73 -5.58
C MET A 1 -27.25 -15.65 -5.57
N SER A 2 -27.57 -14.44 -5.13
CA SER A 2 -26.59 -13.38 -4.89
C SER A 2 -25.68 -13.86 -3.76
N THR A 3 -24.43 -14.17 -4.06
CA THR A 3 -23.45 -14.40 -3.00
C THR A 3 -23.25 -13.04 -2.31
N ALA A 4 -23.69 -12.93 -1.05
CA ALA A 4 -23.42 -11.75 -0.26
C ALA A 4 -21.92 -11.43 -0.33
N ALA A 5 -21.58 -10.16 -0.52
CA ALA A 5 -20.20 -9.74 -0.54
C ALA A 5 -19.54 -10.06 0.81
N ALA A 6 -18.27 -10.49 0.80
CA ALA A 6 -17.54 -10.74 2.03
C ALA A 6 -17.51 -9.47 2.91
N PRO A 7 -17.66 -9.58 4.24
CA PRO A 7 -17.70 -8.45 5.14
C PRO A 7 -16.37 -7.66 5.10
N SER A 8 -16.47 -6.32 5.22
CA SER A 8 -15.35 -5.38 5.33
C SER A 8 -15.75 -4.30 6.33
N PHE A 9 -14.90 -4.01 7.27
CA PHE A 9 -15.14 -2.97 8.28
C PHE A 9 -15.44 -1.61 7.65
N LEU A 10 -14.62 -1.23 6.65
CA LEU A 10 -14.79 0.06 5.97
C LEU A 10 -16.05 0.14 5.13
N ARG A 11 -16.46 -0.93 4.43
CA ARG A 11 -17.72 -0.90 3.68
C ARG A 11 -18.92 -0.71 4.61
N GLN A 12 -18.91 -1.36 5.76
CA GLN A 12 -19.97 -1.20 6.75
C GLN A 12 -19.99 0.20 7.36
N LEU A 13 -18.81 0.83 7.60
CA LEU A 13 -18.77 2.23 8.03
C LEU A 13 -19.45 3.19 7.02
N PHE A 14 -19.25 2.97 5.73
CA PHE A 14 -19.92 3.76 4.70
C PHE A 14 -21.44 3.55 4.67
N ALA A 15 -21.92 2.38 5.07
CA ALA A 15 -23.33 2.07 5.23
C ALA A 15 -23.91 2.55 6.58
N GLY A 16 -23.08 3.07 7.49
CA GLY A 16 -23.51 3.53 8.81
C GLY A 16 -23.48 2.46 9.89
N GLU A 17 -22.91 1.31 9.60
CA GLU A 17 -22.73 0.20 10.53
C GLU A 17 -21.31 0.17 11.09
N ILE A 18 -21.17 -0.25 12.35
CA ILE A 18 -19.87 -0.47 12.99
C ILE A 18 -19.72 -1.96 13.27
N ALA A 19 -19.02 -2.67 12.37
CA ALA A 19 -18.72 -4.08 12.53
C ALA A 19 -17.65 -4.29 13.61
N SER A 20 -18.05 -4.14 14.86
CA SER A 20 -17.15 -4.22 16.01
C SER A 20 -16.41 -5.55 16.08
N ASP A 21 -17.05 -6.65 15.69
CA ASP A 21 -16.52 -8.02 15.67
C ASP A 21 -15.31 -8.21 14.74
N LEU A 22 -15.13 -7.34 13.74
CA LEU A 22 -13.98 -7.39 12.84
C LEU A 22 -12.70 -6.76 13.43
N LEU A 23 -12.83 -5.97 14.50
CA LEU A 23 -11.69 -5.28 15.14
C LEU A 23 -11.58 -5.52 16.64
N PHE A 24 -12.66 -5.91 17.32
CA PHE A 24 -12.71 -6.15 18.75
C PHE A 24 -13.13 -7.60 19.04
N PRO A 25 -12.31 -8.35 19.83
CA PRO A 25 -11.05 -7.90 20.42
C PRO A 25 -9.97 -7.69 19.37
N TYR A 26 -9.06 -6.73 19.60
CA TYR A 26 -7.88 -6.55 18.76
C TYR A 26 -7.03 -7.84 18.78
N PRO A 27 -6.37 -8.21 17.67
CA PRO A 27 -5.62 -9.46 17.59
C PRO A 27 -4.60 -9.59 18.72
N PRO A 28 -4.56 -10.73 19.42
CA PRO A 28 -3.59 -10.93 20.49
C PRO A 28 -2.15 -10.95 19.94
N PRO A 29 -1.14 -10.63 20.75
CA PRO A 29 0.26 -10.73 20.38
C PRO A 29 0.63 -12.12 19.86
N LEU A 30 1.56 -12.18 18.91
CA LEU A 30 1.94 -13.42 18.24
C LEU A 30 2.44 -14.51 19.21
N ASP A 31 3.15 -14.13 20.26
CA ASP A 31 3.66 -15.04 21.30
C ASP A 31 2.56 -15.76 22.08
N ARG A 32 1.36 -15.19 22.17
CA ARG A 32 0.20 -15.83 22.77
C ARG A 32 -0.58 -16.68 21.77
N ARG A 33 -0.61 -16.25 20.51
CA ARG A 33 -1.36 -16.92 19.45
C ARG A 33 -0.62 -18.12 18.87
N ASP A 34 0.65 -17.95 18.59
CA ASP A 34 1.56 -18.96 18.05
C ASP A 34 2.99 -18.75 18.60
N PRO A 35 3.31 -19.37 19.74
CA PRO A 35 4.65 -19.24 20.35
C PRO A 35 5.80 -19.75 19.46
N GLU A 36 5.58 -20.77 18.62
CA GLU A 36 6.59 -21.32 17.70
C GLU A 36 6.90 -20.31 16.58
N GLU A 37 5.86 -19.73 16.00
CA GLU A 37 6.04 -18.68 15.00
C GLU A 37 6.70 -17.43 15.61
N ALA A 38 6.31 -17.04 16.83
CA ALA A 38 6.91 -15.92 17.54
C ALA A 38 8.42 -16.14 17.78
N GLU A 39 8.85 -17.36 18.13
CA GLU A 39 10.27 -17.69 18.26
C GLU A 39 10.99 -17.63 16.91
N THR A 40 10.36 -18.11 15.86
CA THR A 40 10.90 -18.00 14.49
C THR A 40 11.09 -16.52 14.10
N VAL A 41 10.12 -15.67 14.37
CA VAL A 41 10.21 -14.22 14.13
C VAL A 41 11.34 -13.59 14.94
N ARG A 42 11.49 -13.93 16.23
CA ARG A 42 12.61 -13.43 17.07
C ARG A 42 13.96 -13.83 16.50
N ARG A 43 14.12 -15.09 16.10
CA ARG A 43 15.35 -15.62 15.49
C ARG A 43 15.70 -14.87 14.20
N LEU A 44 14.74 -14.63 13.32
CA LEU A 44 14.94 -13.90 12.06
C LEU A 44 15.33 -12.44 12.31
N CYS A 45 14.68 -11.77 13.25
CA CYS A 45 15.02 -10.39 13.63
C CYS A 45 16.42 -10.30 14.28
N ALA A 46 16.80 -11.30 15.09
CA ALA A 46 18.15 -11.35 15.69
C ALA A 46 19.23 -11.56 14.61
N ALA A 47 18.99 -12.47 13.64
CA ALA A 47 19.90 -12.67 12.51
C ALA A 47 20.06 -11.38 11.68
N LEU A 48 18.97 -10.67 11.40
CA LEU A 48 18.99 -9.41 10.67
C LEU A 48 19.79 -8.33 11.42
N ASN A 49 19.61 -8.21 12.74
CA ASN A 49 20.39 -7.28 13.57
C ASN A 49 21.87 -7.62 13.56
N ALA A 50 22.23 -8.90 13.60
CA ALA A 50 23.61 -9.36 13.50
C ALA A 50 24.24 -9.01 12.13
N MET A 51 23.49 -9.17 11.02
CA MET A 51 23.94 -8.77 9.68
C MET A 51 24.17 -7.26 9.59
N ALA A 52 23.32 -6.46 10.20
CA ALA A 52 23.50 -5.01 10.25
C ALA A 52 24.73 -4.62 11.12
N ALA A 53 24.91 -5.25 12.27
CA ALA A 53 26.03 -4.99 13.16
C ALA A 53 27.38 -5.40 12.57
N SER A 54 27.41 -6.48 11.78
CA SER A 54 28.64 -6.98 11.11
C SER A 54 28.97 -6.24 9.81
N GLY A 55 28.10 -5.35 9.33
CA GLY A 55 28.27 -4.63 8.06
C GLY A 55 27.96 -5.48 6.81
N VAL A 56 27.42 -6.69 6.95
CA VAL A 56 26.85 -7.46 5.83
C VAL A 56 25.72 -6.68 5.19
N VAL A 57 24.86 -6.08 6.00
CA VAL A 57 23.85 -5.12 5.55
C VAL A 57 24.35 -3.71 5.87
N ASP A 58 24.67 -2.97 4.82
CA ASP A 58 25.11 -1.58 4.89
C ASP A 58 24.33 -0.74 3.87
N SER A 59 23.30 -0.04 4.39
CA SER A 59 22.41 0.80 3.59
C SER A 59 23.13 1.91 2.83
N ARG A 60 24.22 2.46 3.39
CA ARG A 60 25.00 3.51 2.71
C ARG A 60 25.71 2.93 1.50
N ARG A 61 26.38 1.80 1.68
CA ARG A 61 27.07 1.11 0.58
C ARG A 61 26.09 0.73 -0.54
N PHE A 62 24.91 0.20 -0.20
CA PHE A 62 23.90 -0.16 -1.20
C PHE A 62 23.36 1.06 -1.95
N ASP A 63 23.19 2.22 -1.27
CA ASP A 63 22.77 3.47 -1.92
C ASP A 63 23.86 4.00 -2.86
N GLU A 64 25.13 3.99 -2.44
CA GLU A 64 26.27 4.45 -3.25
C GLU A 64 26.53 3.56 -4.47
N GLN A 65 26.43 2.23 -4.30
CA GLN A 65 26.61 1.26 -5.37
C GLN A 65 25.37 1.07 -6.28
N GLU A 66 24.24 1.63 -5.89
CA GLU A 66 22.93 1.45 -6.54
C GLU A 66 22.52 -0.03 -6.67
N GLN A 67 23.02 -0.89 -5.77
CA GLN A 67 22.81 -2.32 -5.80
C GLN A 67 22.99 -2.94 -4.40
N VAL A 68 22.18 -3.94 -4.07
CA VAL A 68 22.41 -4.83 -2.93
C VAL A 68 23.45 -5.89 -3.31
N ASP A 69 24.45 -6.09 -2.44
CA ASP A 69 25.52 -7.06 -2.65
C ASP A 69 25.01 -8.49 -2.69
N GLU A 70 25.62 -9.34 -3.51
CA GLU A 70 25.35 -10.78 -3.54
C GLU A 70 25.60 -11.47 -2.19
N GLY A 71 26.58 -10.98 -1.41
CA GLY A 71 26.85 -11.45 -0.06
C GLY A 71 25.69 -11.24 0.90
N ALA A 72 25.05 -10.07 0.83
CA ALA A 72 23.86 -9.76 1.62
C ALA A 72 22.65 -10.62 1.21
N ILE A 73 22.44 -10.82 -0.10
CA ILE A 73 21.36 -11.69 -0.61
C ILE A 73 21.57 -13.13 -0.15
N ARG A 74 22.79 -13.64 -0.22
CA ARG A 74 23.14 -14.99 0.27
C ARG A 74 22.90 -15.12 1.77
N ALA A 75 23.32 -14.15 2.58
CA ALA A 75 23.07 -14.14 4.01
C ALA A 75 21.56 -14.15 4.34
N PHE A 76 20.75 -13.45 3.54
CA PHE A 76 19.28 -13.48 3.65
C PHE A 76 18.71 -14.86 3.32
N ALA A 77 19.22 -15.52 2.28
CA ALA A 77 18.83 -16.86 1.89
C ALA A 77 19.17 -17.88 3.02
N GLU A 78 20.40 -17.85 3.52
CA GLU A 78 20.87 -18.72 4.60
C GLU A 78 20.10 -18.55 5.91
N ALA A 79 19.69 -17.31 6.24
CA ALA A 79 18.85 -17.03 7.38
C ALA A 79 17.38 -17.44 7.20
N GLY A 80 16.95 -17.76 5.96
CA GLY A 80 15.57 -18.09 5.62
C GLY A 80 14.68 -16.87 5.36
N LEU A 81 15.24 -15.67 5.26
CA LEU A 81 14.51 -14.42 5.04
C LEU A 81 13.86 -14.35 3.65
N LEU A 82 14.31 -15.14 2.68
CA LEU A 82 13.72 -15.26 1.35
C LEU A 82 12.57 -16.28 1.28
N GLY A 83 12.39 -17.13 2.31
CA GLY A 83 11.32 -18.13 2.39
C GLY A 83 10.16 -17.76 3.31
N ILE A 84 10.10 -16.54 3.86
CA ILE A 84 9.21 -16.19 4.98
C ILE A 84 7.72 -16.38 4.70
N SER A 85 7.24 -16.11 3.47
CA SER A 85 5.84 -16.24 3.07
C SER A 85 5.54 -17.51 2.26
N ILE A 86 6.55 -18.27 1.88
CA ILE A 86 6.37 -19.51 1.11
C ILE A 86 5.98 -20.62 2.06
N PRO A 87 4.94 -21.43 1.76
CA PRO A 87 4.48 -22.50 2.64
C PRO A 87 5.57 -23.54 2.97
N ARG A 88 5.52 -24.11 4.17
CA ARG A 88 6.46 -25.16 4.65
C ARG A 88 6.52 -26.37 3.71
N ALA A 89 5.39 -26.72 3.06
CA ALA A 89 5.32 -27.81 2.07
C ALA A 89 6.25 -27.61 0.87
N TYR A 90 6.68 -26.38 0.60
CA TYR A 90 7.62 -26.04 -0.49
C TYR A 90 8.97 -25.55 0.05
N GLY A 91 9.28 -25.84 1.32
CA GLY A 91 10.57 -25.52 1.94
C GLY A 91 10.71 -24.11 2.49
N GLY A 92 9.62 -23.32 2.52
CA GLY A 92 9.58 -22.00 3.15
C GLY A 92 9.26 -22.08 4.64
N LEU A 93 9.14 -20.90 5.27
CA LEU A 93 8.77 -20.78 6.69
C LEU A 93 7.26 -20.72 6.91
N GLY A 94 6.50 -20.33 5.90
CA GLY A 94 5.03 -20.26 5.93
C GLY A 94 4.50 -19.36 7.03
N LEU A 95 5.15 -18.22 7.28
CA LEU A 95 4.70 -17.30 8.32
C LEU A 95 3.29 -16.79 8.02
N SER A 96 2.51 -16.60 9.09
CA SER A 96 1.23 -15.90 9.04
C SER A 96 1.41 -14.47 8.52
N ALA A 97 0.32 -13.78 8.16
CA ALA A 97 0.42 -12.38 7.74
C ALA A 97 0.99 -11.50 8.88
N THR A 98 0.70 -11.83 10.14
CA THR A 98 1.24 -11.14 11.31
C THR A 98 2.75 -11.37 11.46
N GLY A 99 3.22 -12.61 11.39
CA GLY A 99 4.65 -12.95 11.47
C GLY A 99 5.42 -12.35 10.31
N TYR A 100 4.87 -12.47 9.10
CA TYR A 100 5.42 -11.84 7.90
C TYR A 100 5.57 -10.32 8.06
N ALA A 101 4.52 -9.61 8.50
CA ALA A 101 4.57 -8.16 8.69
C ALA A 101 5.64 -7.75 9.72
N ARG A 102 5.84 -8.53 10.78
CA ARG A 102 6.87 -8.29 11.80
C ARG A 102 8.29 -8.40 11.23
N VAL A 103 8.57 -9.49 10.50
CA VAL A 103 9.88 -9.71 9.88
C VAL A 103 10.13 -8.67 8.79
N PHE A 104 9.15 -8.45 7.91
CA PHE A 104 9.27 -7.45 6.85
C PHE A 104 9.51 -6.03 7.39
N GLY A 105 8.80 -5.65 8.45
CA GLY A 105 9.03 -4.38 9.14
C GLY A 105 10.45 -4.27 9.68
N ALA A 106 11.00 -5.33 10.26
CA ALA A 106 12.38 -5.34 10.74
C ALA A 106 13.38 -5.17 9.58
N VAL A 107 13.16 -5.85 8.43
CA VAL A 107 13.99 -5.67 7.22
C VAL A 107 13.93 -4.21 6.76
N ALA A 108 12.74 -3.62 6.67
CA ALA A 108 12.55 -2.24 6.22
C ALA A 108 13.19 -1.21 7.18
N ALA A 109 13.19 -1.50 8.48
CA ALA A 109 13.86 -0.66 9.46
C ALA A 109 15.39 -0.70 9.34
N VAL A 110 15.96 -1.80 8.88
CA VAL A 110 17.41 -1.92 8.65
C VAL A 110 17.79 -1.32 7.30
N ASP A 111 17.13 -1.75 6.21
CA ASP A 111 17.38 -1.22 4.87
C ASP A 111 16.13 -1.29 3.98
N PRO A 112 15.63 -0.14 3.47
CA PRO A 112 14.46 -0.11 2.61
C PRO A 112 14.67 -0.78 1.24
N SER A 113 15.89 -0.82 0.70
CA SER A 113 16.17 -1.48 -0.58
C SER A 113 16.06 -3.00 -0.47
N LEU A 114 16.58 -3.57 0.63
CA LEU A 114 16.39 -4.99 0.97
C LEU A 114 14.92 -5.31 1.22
N ALA A 115 14.18 -4.42 1.87
CA ALA A 115 12.74 -4.62 2.06
C ALA A 115 12.01 -4.71 0.72
N VAL A 116 12.34 -3.87 -0.26
CA VAL A 116 11.74 -3.96 -1.60
C VAL A 116 12.16 -5.26 -2.30
N LEU A 117 13.43 -5.68 -2.20
CA LEU A 117 13.89 -6.96 -2.76
C LEU A 117 13.07 -8.14 -2.19
N VAL A 118 12.94 -8.22 -0.86
CA VAL A 118 12.16 -9.27 -0.16
C VAL A 118 10.66 -9.14 -0.47
N GLY A 119 10.12 -7.92 -0.51
CA GLY A 119 8.71 -7.66 -0.80
C GLY A 119 8.30 -8.08 -2.20
N VAL A 120 9.13 -7.80 -3.20
CA VAL A 120 8.90 -8.26 -4.58
C VAL A 120 9.03 -9.77 -4.68
N HIS A 121 10.05 -10.35 -4.06
CA HIS A 121 10.31 -11.79 -4.05
C HIS A 121 9.21 -12.58 -3.32
N CYS A 122 8.98 -12.29 -2.05
CA CYS A 122 8.03 -13.01 -1.18
C CYS A 122 6.60 -12.51 -1.32
N GLY A 123 6.41 -11.18 -1.31
CA GLY A 123 5.11 -10.53 -1.19
C GLY A 123 4.33 -10.43 -2.50
N LEU A 124 5.01 -10.38 -3.64
CA LEU A 124 4.38 -10.27 -4.96
C LEU A 124 4.60 -11.51 -5.82
N GLY A 125 5.81 -11.72 -6.33
CA GLY A 125 6.12 -12.82 -7.25
C GLY A 125 5.84 -14.21 -6.65
N GLY A 126 6.45 -14.53 -5.53
CA GLY A 126 6.21 -15.78 -4.82
C GLY A 126 4.77 -15.95 -4.35
N LYS A 127 4.17 -14.88 -3.80
CA LYS A 127 2.78 -14.89 -3.31
C LYS A 127 1.77 -15.19 -4.42
N ALA A 128 1.95 -14.60 -5.61
CA ALA A 128 1.07 -14.86 -6.74
C ALA A 128 1.10 -16.35 -7.14
N ILE A 129 2.28 -16.99 -7.14
CA ILE A 129 2.43 -18.44 -7.41
C ILE A 129 1.77 -19.26 -6.31
N VAL A 130 1.95 -18.91 -5.04
CA VAL A 130 1.30 -19.58 -3.90
C VAL A 130 -0.22 -19.56 -4.04
N LEU A 131 -0.79 -18.41 -4.40
CA LEU A 131 -2.24 -18.21 -4.46
C LEU A 131 -2.89 -18.83 -5.70
N TYR A 132 -2.22 -18.81 -6.85
CA TYR A 132 -2.84 -19.12 -8.14
C TYR A 132 -2.11 -20.17 -8.97
N GLY A 133 -0.91 -20.58 -8.56
CA GLY A 133 -0.16 -21.61 -9.26
C GLY A 133 -0.87 -22.96 -9.21
N SER A 134 -0.83 -23.70 -10.32
CA SER A 134 -1.10 -25.13 -10.29
C SER A 134 -0.10 -25.84 -9.38
N GLU A 135 -0.43 -27.04 -8.91
CA GLU A 135 0.49 -27.78 -8.06
C GLU A 135 1.84 -28.02 -8.76
N ALA A 136 1.81 -28.27 -10.07
CA ALA A 136 3.01 -28.42 -10.90
C ALA A 136 3.88 -27.14 -10.90
N LEU A 137 3.28 -25.95 -11.03
CA LEU A 137 4.00 -24.67 -10.95
C LEU A 137 4.58 -24.44 -9.55
N LYS A 138 3.81 -24.73 -8.50
CA LYS A 138 4.26 -24.59 -7.11
C LYS A 138 5.46 -25.46 -6.83
N GLN A 139 5.38 -26.75 -7.15
CA GLN A 139 6.48 -27.70 -6.96
C GLN A 139 7.72 -27.34 -7.78
N ARG A 140 7.54 -26.80 -8.98
CA ARG A 140 8.65 -26.43 -9.87
C ARG A 140 9.41 -25.20 -9.37
N TYR A 141 8.72 -24.18 -8.83
CA TYR A 141 9.32 -22.85 -8.60
C TYR A 141 9.47 -22.47 -7.13
N LEU A 142 8.51 -22.82 -6.26
CA LEU A 142 8.53 -22.35 -4.87
C LEU A 142 9.73 -22.88 -4.06
N PRO A 143 10.22 -24.12 -4.22
CA PRO A 143 11.36 -24.59 -3.44
C PRO A 143 12.64 -23.80 -3.69
N ALA A 144 12.95 -23.47 -4.94
CA ALA A 144 14.14 -22.67 -5.28
C ALA A 144 14.01 -21.23 -4.78
N LEU A 145 12.80 -20.64 -4.86
CA LEU A 145 12.51 -19.33 -4.28
C LEU A 145 12.65 -19.35 -2.75
N ALA A 146 12.13 -20.38 -2.07
CA ALA A 146 12.19 -20.51 -0.61
C ALA A 146 13.63 -20.56 -0.07
N ARG A 147 14.52 -21.25 -0.79
CA ARG A 147 15.95 -21.34 -0.43
C ARG A 147 16.77 -20.15 -0.91
N GLY A 148 16.17 -19.22 -1.69
CA GLY A 148 16.90 -18.10 -2.27
C GLY A 148 17.93 -18.50 -3.34
N GLU A 149 17.81 -19.70 -3.92
CA GLU A 149 18.63 -20.14 -5.07
C GLU A 149 18.35 -19.28 -6.30
N THR A 150 17.17 -18.72 -6.37
CA THR A 150 16.77 -17.72 -7.35
C THR A 150 15.84 -16.69 -6.73
N LEU A 151 15.78 -15.50 -7.33
CA LEU A 151 14.85 -14.44 -6.91
C LEU A 151 13.57 -14.46 -7.75
N GLY A 152 12.48 -14.07 -7.11
CA GLY A 152 11.21 -13.79 -7.76
C GLY A 152 11.08 -12.32 -8.15
N ALA A 153 10.38 -12.06 -9.26
CA ALA A 153 9.98 -10.73 -9.68
C ALA A 153 8.50 -10.66 -10.07
N TYR A 154 8.00 -9.43 -10.21
CA TYR A 154 6.62 -9.17 -10.54
C TYR A 154 6.55 -8.06 -11.60
N ALA A 155 6.16 -8.44 -12.82
CA ALA A 155 6.27 -7.60 -14.02
C ALA A 155 4.87 -7.21 -14.53
N LEU A 156 4.23 -6.24 -13.85
CA LEU A 156 2.92 -5.72 -14.22
C LEU A 156 3.04 -4.40 -15.01
N THR A 157 3.78 -3.44 -14.46
CA THR A 157 3.88 -2.06 -14.93
C THR A 157 4.55 -1.96 -16.30
N GLU A 158 4.05 -1.06 -17.12
CA GLU A 158 4.56 -0.77 -18.47
C GLU A 158 4.90 0.73 -18.60
N PRO A 159 5.69 1.16 -19.59
CA PRO A 159 6.00 2.58 -19.77
C PRO A 159 4.77 3.47 -19.80
N GLU A 160 3.70 3.04 -20.44
CA GLU A 160 2.45 3.80 -20.63
C GLU A 160 1.42 3.52 -19.53
N THR A 161 1.59 2.45 -18.74
CA THR A 161 0.54 1.94 -17.86
C THR A 161 1.07 1.58 -16.47
N GLY A 162 0.87 2.47 -15.50
CA GLY A 162 1.16 2.23 -14.08
C GLY A 162 -0.12 2.06 -13.27
N SER A 163 -0.85 3.17 -13.03
CA SER A 163 -2.08 3.17 -12.23
C SER A 163 -3.25 2.48 -12.92
N ASP A 164 -3.30 2.52 -14.25
CA ASP A 164 -4.34 1.87 -15.05
C ASP A 164 -3.98 0.43 -15.42
N ALA A 165 -3.70 -0.38 -14.41
CA ALA A 165 -3.16 -1.73 -14.55
C ALA A 165 -4.07 -2.72 -15.30
N ALA A 166 -5.34 -2.40 -15.50
CA ALA A 166 -6.26 -3.22 -16.32
C ALA A 166 -6.00 -3.05 -17.82
N ASN A 167 -5.42 -1.92 -18.23
CA ASN A 167 -5.21 -1.52 -19.62
C ASN A 167 -3.75 -1.62 -20.06
N ILE A 168 -3.01 -2.61 -19.56
CA ILE A 168 -1.68 -2.96 -20.06
C ILE A 168 -1.70 -3.22 -21.56
N VAL A 169 -0.60 -2.92 -22.27
CA VAL A 169 -0.53 -3.05 -23.73
C VAL A 169 0.27 -4.29 -24.21
N THR A 170 1.07 -4.90 -23.34
CA THR A 170 1.70 -6.21 -23.61
C THR A 170 0.66 -7.22 -24.03
N ARG A 171 0.87 -7.94 -25.13
CA ARG A 171 -0.06 -8.92 -25.72
C ARG A 171 0.50 -10.32 -25.63
N ALA A 172 -0.42 -11.28 -25.51
CA ALA A 172 -0.13 -12.69 -25.64
C ALA A 172 -1.10 -13.29 -26.65
N GLU A 173 -0.55 -13.84 -27.72
CA GLU A 173 -1.28 -14.51 -28.79
C GLU A 173 -0.98 -15.99 -28.78
N ARG A 174 -1.88 -16.82 -29.28
CA ARG A 174 -1.63 -18.26 -29.41
C ARG A 174 -0.49 -18.50 -30.41
N ASP A 175 0.44 -19.36 -30.03
CA ASP A 175 1.44 -19.84 -30.99
C ASP A 175 0.78 -20.66 -32.09
N PRO A 176 1.02 -20.35 -33.36
CA PRO A 176 0.44 -21.10 -34.47
C PRO A 176 0.79 -22.60 -34.47
N GLU A 177 1.91 -22.97 -33.88
CA GLU A 177 2.35 -24.36 -33.75
C GLU A 177 1.77 -25.08 -32.53
N GLY A 178 0.91 -24.37 -31.73
CA GLY A 178 0.24 -24.96 -30.58
C GLY A 178 1.11 -25.19 -29.36
N ARG A 179 2.31 -24.59 -29.27
CA ARG A 179 3.27 -24.77 -28.15
C ARG A 179 2.93 -23.93 -26.90
N GLY A 180 1.99 -22.97 -27.03
CA GLY A 180 1.62 -22.09 -25.94
C GLY A 180 1.25 -20.68 -26.39
N TRP A 181 1.87 -19.66 -25.79
CA TRP A 181 1.59 -18.25 -25.98
C TRP A 181 2.83 -17.50 -26.43
N LEU A 182 2.67 -16.57 -27.37
CA LEU A 182 3.72 -15.64 -27.79
C LEU A 182 3.47 -14.28 -27.16
N LEU A 183 4.31 -13.90 -26.20
CA LEU A 183 4.23 -12.62 -25.51
C LEU A 183 5.06 -11.56 -26.25
N THR A 184 4.46 -10.39 -26.52
CA THR A 184 5.12 -9.25 -27.15
C THR A 184 4.78 -7.98 -26.37
N GLY A 185 5.79 -7.24 -25.93
CA GLY A 185 5.63 -6.00 -25.20
C GLY A 185 6.84 -5.64 -24.33
N ARG A 186 6.65 -4.64 -23.45
CA ARG A 186 7.69 -4.12 -22.55
C ARG A 186 7.15 -3.98 -21.14
N LYS A 187 8.01 -4.26 -20.15
CA LYS A 187 7.72 -4.01 -18.74
C LYS A 187 8.74 -3.07 -18.17
N HIS A 188 8.30 -2.15 -17.31
CA HIS A 188 9.12 -1.06 -16.81
C HIS A 188 9.09 -0.99 -15.28
N TRP A 189 10.18 -0.51 -14.65
CA TRP A 189 10.37 -0.46 -13.19
C TRP A 189 10.19 -1.82 -12.48
N ILE A 190 10.76 -2.89 -13.05
CA ILE A 190 10.60 -4.23 -12.51
C ILE A 190 11.67 -4.53 -11.47
N GLY A 191 11.27 -4.52 -10.19
CA GLY A 191 12.14 -4.92 -9.07
C GLY A 191 12.63 -6.35 -9.23
N ASN A 192 13.90 -6.58 -8.92
CA ASN A 192 14.60 -7.85 -9.13
C ASN A 192 14.66 -8.32 -10.61
N GLY A 193 14.05 -7.61 -11.56
CA GLY A 193 13.88 -8.06 -12.94
C GLY A 193 15.17 -8.38 -13.68
N HIS A 194 16.29 -7.74 -13.31
CA HIS A 194 17.60 -7.95 -13.91
C HIS A 194 18.29 -9.26 -13.49
N ARG A 195 17.84 -9.88 -12.38
CA ARG A 195 18.45 -11.09 -11.77
C ARG A 195 17.46 -12.19 -11.39
N ALA A 196 16.15 -11.93 -11.57
CA ALA A 196 15.13 -12.92 -11.21
C ALA A 196 15.18 -14.13 -12.13
N GLY A 197 15.17 -15.36 -11.56
CA GLY A 197 15.02 -16.58 -12.35
C GLY A 197 13.57 -16.98 -12.56
N VAL A 198 12.63 -16.39 -11.81
CA VAL A 198 11.19 -16.62 -11.94
C VAL A 198 10.46 -15.29 -11.85
N LEU A 199 9.64 -14.99 -12.84
CA LEU A 199 8.86 -13.75 -12.87
C LEU A 199 7.37 -14.06 -13.09
N VAL A 200 6.51 -13.32 -12.40
CA VAL A 200 5.08 -13.28 -12.73
C VAL A 200 4.84 -12.06 -13.61
N THR A 201 4.31 -12.27 -14.82
CA THR A 201 3.99 -11.19 -15.76
C THR A 201 2.54 -11.24 -16.24
N PHE A 202 2.10 -10.15 -16.85
CA PHE A 202 0.72 -9.98 -17.31
C PHE A 202 0.71 -9.51 -18.76
N ALA A 203 -0.18 -10.11 -19.55
CA ALA A 203 -0.39 -9.72 -20.93
C ALA A 203 -1.89 -9.80 -21.29
N GLN A 204 -2.32 -8.97 -22.21
CA GLN A 204 -3.67 -9.03 -22.78
C GLN A 204 -3.79 -10.26 -23.67
N THR A 205 -4.78 -11.11 -23.38
CA THR A 205 -5.12 -12.28 -24.20
C THR A 205 -6.50 -12.12 -24.83
N PRO A 206 -6.73 -12.64 -26.05
CA PRO A 206 -8.07 -12.71 -26.62
C PRO A 206 -8.92 -13.73 -25.85
N VAL A 207 -10.13 -13.32 -25.47
CA VAL A 207 -11.11 -14.14 -24.74
C VAL A 207 -12.48 -13.96 -25.39
N GLU A 208 -13.17 -15.06 -25.64
CA GLU A 208 -14.54 -15.00 -26.13
C GLU A 208 -15.50 -14.64 -25.01
N ARG A 209 -16.30 -13.60 -25.23
CA ARG A 209 -17.32 -13.15 -24.30
C ARG A 209 -18.53 -12.59 -25.05
N ASP A 210 -19.71 -13.13 -24.75
CA ASP A 210 -20.98 -12.68 -25.33
C ASP A 210 -20.97 -12.66 -26.88
N GLY A 211 -20.24 -13.60 -27.48
CA GLY A 211 -20.10 -13.72 -28.95
C GLY A 211 -19.11 -12.75 -29.59
N ALA A 212 -18.30 -12.04 -28.79
CA ALA A 212 -17.25 -11.14 -29.26
C ALA A 212 -15.89 -11.48 -28.61
N THR A 213 -14.82 -11.37 -29.40
CA THR A 213 -13.45 -11.48 -28.87
C THR A 213 -13.06 -10.17 -28.18
N VAL A 214 -12.80 -10.25 -26.88
CA VAL A 214 -12.31 -9.11 -26.07
C VAL A 214 -10.94 -9.40 -25.50
N LEU A 215 -10.13 -8.37 -25.31
CA LEU A 215 -8.83 -8.50 -24.66
C LEU A 215 -9.00 -8.44 -23.14
N ARG A 216 -8.37 -9.37 -22.43
CA ARG A 216 -8.35 -9.45 -20.97
C ARG A 216 -6.97 -9.82 -20.46
N PRO A 217 -6.52 -9.20 -19.34
CA PRO A 217 -5.23 -9.58 -18.74
C PRO A 217 -5.22 -11.04 -18.30
N THR A 218 -4.17 -11.75 -18.67
CA THR A 218 -3.81 -13.07 -18.18
C THR A 218 -2.47 -12.98 -17.46
N ALA A 219 -2.32 -13.72 -16.37
CA ALA A 219 -1.06 -13.83 -15.66
C ALA A 219 -0.27 -15.05 -16.12
N PHE A 220 1.04 -14.91 -16.20
CA PHE A 220 1.97 -15.97 -16.62
C PHE A 220 3.14 -16.06 -15.67
N VAL A 221 3.66 -17.25 -15.44
CA VAL A 221 4.97 -17.47 -14.83
C VAL A 221 5.98 -17.60 -15.97
N ILE A 222 7.00 -16.75 -15.98
CA ILE A 222 8.03 -16.75 -17.02
C ILE A 222 9.43 -16.91 -16.42
N ARG A 223 10.39 -17.28 -17.26
CA ARG A 223 11.80 -17.43 -16.93
C ARG A 223 12.66 -16.65 -17.93
N PRO A 224 13.85 -16.18 -17.52
CA PRO A 224 14.76 -15.46 -18.41
C PRO A 224 15.30 -16.30 -19.58
N ASP A 225 15.30 -17.63 -19.45
CA ASP A 225 15.75 -18.56 -20.50
C ASP A 225 14.67 -18.86 -21.55
N PHE A 226 13.46 -18.29 -21.43
CA PHE A 226 12.44 -18.40 -22.48
C PHE A 226 12.86 -17.60 -23.72
N PRO A 227 12.83 -18.22 -24.93
CA PRO A 227 13.20 -17.50 -26.16
C PRO A 227 12.38 -16.22 -26.32
N GLY A 228 13.06 -15.11 -26.58
CA GLY A 228 12.43 -13.79 -26.74
C GLY A 228 12.39 -12.94 -25.46
N PHE A 229 12.90 -13.41 -24.32
CA PHE A 229 13.09 -12.60 -23.11
C PHE A 229 14.39 -11.79 -23.19
N GLN A 230 14.33 -10.48 -22.82
CA GLN A 230 15.49 -9.62 -22.74
C GLN A 230 15.38 -8.67 -21.55
N VAL A 231 16.49 -8.41 -20.87
CA VAL A 231 16.67 -7.29 -19.95
C VAL A 231 17.29 -6.13 -20.74
N ALA A 232 16.53 -5.08 -21.01
CA ALA A 232 16.98 -3.94 -21.82
C ALA A 232 17.94 -3.02 -21.06
N GLY A 233 17.80 -2.93 -19.73
CA GLY A 233 18.67 -2.13 -18.89
C GLY A 233 18.14 -1.99 -17.47
N THR A 234 18.87 -1.22 -16.66
CA THR A 234 18.50 -0.86 -15.29
C THR A 234 18.30 0.64 -15.15
N ILE A 235 17.51 1.06 -14.16
CA ILE A 235 17.02 2.44 -14.04
C ILE A 235 17.58 3.07 -12.77
N ARG A 236 18.23 4.25 -12.90
CA ARG A 236 18.68 5.07 -11.77
C ARG A 236 17.49 5.77 -11.09
N LYS A 237 17.54 5.90 -9.75
CA LYS A 237 16.42 6.38 -8.96
C LYS A 237 16.82 7.44 -7.94
N LEU A 238 15.83 8.16 -7.44
CA LEU A 238 15.97 9.13 -6.36
C LEU A 238 16.42 8.45 -5.05
N GLY A 239 15.70 7.42 -4.63
CA GLY A 239 15.92 6.67 -3.38
C GLY A 239 15.73 5.17 -3.58
N ILE A 240 15.82 4.41 -2.49
CA ILE A 240 15.89 2.93 -2.49
C ILE A 240 16.82 2.41 -3.58
N ARG A 241 17.98 3.07 -3.71
CA ARG A 241 18.86 2.89 -4.87
C ARG A 241 19.43 1.48 -4.94
N GLY A 242 19.65 0.82 -3.79
CA GLY A 242 20.06 -0.57 -3.71
C GLY A 242 19.09 -1.57 -4.32
N SER A 243 17.78 -1.24 -4.40
CA SER A 243 16.79 -2.07 -5.08
C SER A 243 16.77 -1.79 -6.57
N THR A 244 17.59 -2.48 -7.34
CA THR A 244 17.70 -2.30 -8.80
C THR A 244 16.37 -2.59 -9.51
N GLN A 245 15.97 -1.70 -10.41
CA GLN A 245 14.79 -1.82 -11.24
C GLN A 245 15.21 -2.02 -12.69
N ALA A 246 14.53 -2.93 -13.38
CA ALA A 246 14.84 -3.26 -14.78
C ALA A 246 13.72 -2.87 -15.74
N GLU A 247 14.11 -2.65 -17.00
CA GLU A 247 13.22 -2.71 -18.15
C GLU A 247 13.35 -4.09 -18.79
N LEU A 248 12.20 -4.72 -19.06
CA LEU A 248 12.11 -6.03 -19.70
C LEU A 248 11.44 -5.90 -21.05
N VAL A 249 11.95 -6.64 -22.05
CA VAL A 249 11.40 -6.72 -23.39
C VAL A 249 11.02 -8.16 -23.69
N PHE A 250 9.83 -8.35 -24.21
CA PHE A 250 9.31 -9.62 -24.72
C PHE A 250 9.16 -9.49 -26.23
N ASP A 251 9.99 -10.20 -26.97
CA ASP A 251 9.95 -10.24 -28.44
C ASP A 251 9.42 -11.61 -28.88
N ARG A 252 8.10 -11.72 -29.07
CA ARG A 252 7.42 -12.99 -29.37
C ARG A 252 7.88 -14.13 -28.45
N MET A 253 8.07 -13.81 -27.16
CA MET A 253 8.56 -14.73 -26.14
C MET A 253 7.60 -15.92 -26.02
N LEU A 254 8.09 -17.12 -26.27
CA LEU A 254 7.31 -18.35 -26.17
C LEU A 254 7.12 -18.78 -24.72
N VAL A 255 5.88 -18.79 -24.24
CA VAL A 255 5.50 -19.23 -22.90
C VAL A 255 4.59 -20.46 -23.02
N PRO A 256 4.97 -21.62 -22.48
CA PRO A 256 4.16 -22.83 -22.50
C PRO A 256 2.81 -22.67 -21.81
N ASP A 257 1.81 -23.47 -22.21
CA ASP A 257 0.46 -23.42 -21.64
C ASP A 257 0.42 -23.71 -20.12
N ASP A 258 1.28 -24.59 -19.64
CA ASP A 258 1.38 -24.96 -18.22
C ASP A 258 1.95 -23.83 -17.35
N HIS A 259 2.38 -22.72 -17.94
CA HIS A 259 2.86 -21.51 -17.28
C HIS A 259 1.80 -20.41 -17.13
N VAL A 260 0.55 -20.64 -17.55
CA VAL A 260 -0.55 -19.75 -17.21
C VAL A 260 -0.81 -19.79 -15.71
N LEU A 261 -0.81 -18.62 -15.09
CA LEU A 261 -1.03 -18.48 -13.64
C LEU A 261 -2.52 -18.19 -13.39
N GLY A 262 -3.23 -19.17 -12.86
CA GLY A 262 -4.68 -19.13 -12.71
C GLY A 262 -5.42 -19.41 -14.03
N GLU A 263 -6.36 -18.56 -14.41
CA GLU A 263 -7.21 -18.74 -15.58
C GLU A 263 -6.93 -17.66 -16.64
N VAL A 264 -7.04 -18.04 -17.92
CA VAL A 264 -6.93 -17.10 -19.05
C VAL A 264 -8.02 -16.02 -18.93
N GLY A 265 -7.63 -14.76 -19.11
CA GLY A 265 -8.52 -13.60 -19.00
C GLY A 265 -8.85 -13.15 -17.55
N LYS A 266 -8.32 -13.83 -16.53
CA LYS A 266 -8.54 -13.47 -15.11
C LYS A 266 -7.26 -12.97 -14.40
N GLY A 267 -6.25 -12.58 -15.14
CA GLY A 267 -4.97 -12.10 -14.60
C GLY A 267 -5.11 -10.85 -13.73
N PHE A 268 -6.08 -9.97 -13.99
CA PHE A 268 -6.31 -8.80 -13.15
C PHE A 268 -6.68 -9.17 -11.71
N ARG A 269 -7.43 -10.27 -11.51
CA ARG A 269 -7.72 -10.79 -10.16
C ARG A 269 -6.45 -11.26 -9.46
N VAL A 270 -5.56 -11.94 -10.18
CA VAL A 270 -4.24 -12.35 -9.66
C VAL A 270 -3.44 -11.13 -9.22
N ALA A 271 -3.43 -10.07 -10.07
CA ALA A 271 -2.73 -8.83 -9.77
C ALA A 271 -3.24 -8.17 -8.48
N VAL A 272 -4.55 -7.99 -8.34
CA VAL A 272 -5.15 -7.31 -7.18
C VAL A 272 -4.89 -8.07 -5.88
N HIS A 273 -4.99 -9.41 -5.87
CA HIS A 273 -4.75 -10.19 -4.65
C HIS A 273 -3.27 -10.18 -4.22
N ALA A 274 -2.34 -10.21 -5.17
CA ALA A 274 -0.92 -10.05 -4.86
C ALA A 274 -0.63 -8.64 -4.30
N LEU A 275 -1.23 -7.59 -4.89
CA LEU A 275 -1.07 -6.20 -4.42
C LEU A 275 -1.61 -5.96 -3.00
N ASN A 276 -2.65 -6.66 -2.55
CA ASN A 276 -3.12 -6.53 -1.16
C ASN A 276 -2.07 -7.00 -0.15
N ALA A 277 -1.34 -8.09 -0.46
CA ALA A 277 -0.21 -8.54 0.35
C ALA A 277 0.96 -7.53 0.31
N GLY A 278 1.24 -6.93 -0.86
CA GLY A 278 2.22 -5.87 -1.03
C GLY A 278 1.89 -4.62 -0.20
N ARG A 279 0.62 -4.24 -0.11
CA ARG A 279 0.16 -3.11 0.71
C ARG A 279 0.35 -3.35 2.21
N LEU A 280 0.14 -4.57 2.70
CA LEU A 280 0.48 -4.95 4.08
C LEU A 280 1.99 -4.79 4.31
N SER A 281 2.81 -5.30 3.39
CA SER A 281 4.27 -5.19 3.46
C SER A 281 4.70 -3.73 3.58
N LEU A 282 4.18 -2.87 2.70
CA LEU A 282 4.49 -1.44 2.70
C LEU A 282 4.06 -0.76 4.00
N ALA A 283 2.84 -1.01 4.47
CA ALA A 283 2.34 -0.42 5.73
C ALA A 283 3.19 -0.86 6.93
N ALA A 284 3.59 -2.14 6.99
CA ALA A 284 4.48 -2.68 8.02
C ALA A 284 5.87 -2.05 7.97
N GLY A 285 6.43 -1.89 6.76
CA GLY A 285 7.71 -1.19 6.55
C GLY A 285 7.65 0.27 6.99
N CYS A 286 6.58 0.99 6.66
CA CYS A 286 6.37 2.37 7.08
C CYS A 286 6.22 2.50 8.61
N ALA A 287 5.47 1.60 9.26
CA ALA A 287 5.33 1.58 10.71
C ALA A 287 6.69 1.37 11.41
N ALA A 288 7.50 0.45 10.89
CA ALA A 288 8.84 0.19 11.40
C ALA A 288 9.80 1.37 11.15
N ALA A 289 9.71 2.01 9.96
CA ALA A 289 10.44 3.24 9.67
C ALA A 289 10.05 4.36 10.64
N GLY A 290 8.74 4.56 10.92
CA GLY A 290 8.27 5.53 11.90
C GLY A 290 8.89 5.33 13.28
N LYS A 291 8.94 4.08 13.76
CA LYS A 291 9.58 3.72 15.05
C LYS A 291 11.08 4.06 15.06
N ARG A 292 11.79 3.70 13.99
CA ARG A 292 13.23 3.97 13.86
C ARG A 292 13.52 5.46 13.77
N LEU A 293 12.81 6.17 12.88
CA LEU A 293 13.01 7.61 12.67
C LEU A 293 12.64 8.43 13.91
N LEU A 294 11.63 8.00 14.69
CA LEU A 294 11.33 8.61 15.99
C LEU A 294 12.49 8.45 16.98
N GLY A 295 13.12 7.28 17.02
CA GLY A 295 14.33 7.07 17.83
C GLY A 295 15.49 7.97 17.42
N GLU A 296 15.72 8.12 16.10
CA GLU A 296 16.73 9.06 15.57
C GLU A 296 16.38 10.52 15.88
N PHE A 297 15.12 10.90 15.70
CA PHE A 297 14.61 12.23 16.03
C PHE A 297 14.85 12.57 17.50
N THR A 298 14.49 11.65 18.39
CA THR A 298 14.66 11.83 19.84
C THR A 298 16.14 11.98 20.23
N ARG A 299 16.99 11.07 19.76
CA ARG A 299 18.44 11.13 20.04
C ARG A 299 19.07 12.43 19.55
N TYR A 300 18.73 12.87 18.35
CA TYR A 300 19.23 14.11 17.78
C TYR A 300 18.74 15.32 18.57
N ALA A 301 17.45 15.36 18.90
CA ALA A 301 16.84 16.45 19.67
C ALA A 301 17.44 16.61 21.08
N GLU A 302 17.74 15.49 21.74
CA GLU A 302 18.39 15.49 23.07
C GLU A 302 19.86 15.94 23.01
N ALA A 303 20.59 15.48 21.99
CA ALA A 303 22.03 15.76 21.87
C ALA A 303 22.33 17.16 21.32
N ARG A 304 21.44 17.74 20.52
CA ARG A 304 21.68 19.04 19.87
C ARG A 304 21.26 20.19 20.73
N VAL A 305 22.23 20.99 21.19
CA VAL A 305 22.00 22.21 21.95
C VAL A 305 22.00 23.44 21.04
N GLN A 306 20.97 24.27 21.11
CA GLN A 306 20.87 25.60 20.52
C GLN A 306 20.13 26.54 21.47
N PHE A 307 20.41 27.82 21.40
CA PHE A 307 19.82 28.82 22.33
C PHE A 307 19.98 28.47 23.82
N GLY A 308 21.08 27.79 24.16
CA GLY A 308 21.40 27.41 25.52
C GLY A 308 20.69 26.15 26.06
N ALA A 309 19.91 25.45 25.24
CA ALA A 309 19.14 24.26 25.66
C ALA A 309 19.11 23.17 24.57
N PRO A 310 18.91 21.88 24.97
CA PRO A 310 18.64 20.82 23.98
C PRO A 310 17.40 21.13 23.15
N LEU A 311 17.41 20.75 21.85
CA LEU A 311 16.24 20.94 20.99
C LEU A 311 14.99 20.25 21.54
N ALA A 312 15.14 19.13 22.23
CA ALA A 312 14.05 18.38 22.87
C ALA A 312 13.28 19.20 23.93
N SER A 313 13.88 20.24 24.50
CA SER A 313 13.22 21.09 25.51
C SER A 313 12.25 22.12 24.93
N PHE A 314 12.28 22.36 23.61
CA PHE A 314 11.40 23.34 22.97
C PHE A 314 10.03 22.73 22.63
N GLU A 315 8.93 23.41 22.97
CA GLU A 315 7.55 22.94 22.75
C GLU A 315 7.27 22.59 21.28
N VAL A 316 7.85 23.34 20.34
CA VAL A 316 7.71 23.06 18.89
C VAL A 316 8.30 21.70 18.52
N THR A 317 9.45 21.35 19.10
CA THR A 317 10.11 20.03 18.91
C THR A 317 9.30 18.93 19.59
N GLN A 318 8.85 19.17 20.83
CA GLN A 318 8.02 18.22 21.59
C GLN A 318 6.72 17.90 20.87
N ARG A 319 6.04 18.91 20.30
CA ARG A 319 4.85 18.73 19.48
C ARG A 319 5.11 17.81 18.29
N LYS A 320 6.20 18.00 17.56
CA LYS A 320 6.58 17.15 16.42
C LYS A 320 6.84 15.71 16.88
N MET A 321 7.64 15.53 17.92
CA MET A 321 7.96 14.23 18.51
C MET A 321 6.68 13.48 18.94
N ALA A 322 5.79 14.14 19.65
CA ALA A 322 4.53 13.55 20.11
C ALA A 322 3.60 13.19 18.95
N THR A 323 3.52 14.02 17.90
CA THR A 323 2.71 13.73 16.72
C THR A 323 3.25 12.51 15.96
N ILE A 324 4.57 12.43 15.74
CA ILE A 324 5.22 11.26 15.10
C ILE A 324 4.96 9.99 15.92
N ALA A 325 5.09 10.06 17.25
CA ALA A 325 4.86 8.92 18.14
C ALA A 325 3.40 8.42 18.05
N ALA A 326 2.43 9.32 18.13
CA ALA A 326 1.01 8.99 18.09
C ALA A 326 0.58 8.42 16.72
N GLU A 327 1.04 9.02 15.61
CA GLU A 327 0.75 8.51 14.25
C GLU A 327 1.45 7.17 13.97
N THR A 328 2.67 6.97 14.49
CA THR A 328 3.37 5.67 14.40
C THR A 328 2.62 4.58 15.17
N TYR A 329 2.12 4.89 16.38
CA TYR A 329 1.31 3.97 17.18
C TYR A 329 0.03 3.55 16.45
N ALA A 330 -0.69 4.51 15.86
CA ALA A 330 -1.88 4.26 15.07
C ALA A 330 -1.57 3.42 13.82
N THR A 331 -0.48 3.73 13.11
CA THR A 331 -0.04 2.96 11.95
C THR A 331 0.26 1.50 12.32
N ASP A 332 0.96 1.28 13.42
CA ASP A 332 1.27 -0.08 13.91
C ASP A 332 -0.01 -0.84 14.34
N ALA A 333 -1.01 -0.13 14.87
CA ALA A 333 -2.33 -0.71 15.15
C ALA A 333 -3.07 -1.10 13.86
N MET A 334 -3.05 -0.25 12.83
CA MET A 334 -3.63 -0.58 11.53
C MET A 334 -2.97 -1.80 10.89
N VAL A 335 -1.64 -1.91 10.98
CA VAL A 335 -0.88 -3.07 10.45
C VAL A 335 -1.31 -4.37 11.14
N GLY A 336 -1.42 -4.38 12.47
CA GLY A 336 -1.85 -5.58 13.20
C GLY A 336 -3.29 -5.99 12.87
N ALA A 337 -4.21 -5.04 12.79
CA ALA A 337 -5.60 -5.29 12.39
C ALA A 337 -5.69 -5.82 10.96
N LEU A 338 -4.98 -5.19 10.01
CA LEU A 338 -4.93 -5.63 8.61
C LEU A 338 -4.34 -7.02 8.45
N ALA A 339 -3.24 -7.32 9.15
CA ALA A 339 -2.63 -8.64 9.11
C ALA A 339 -3.62 -9.73 9.55
N SER A 340 -4.33 -9.51 10.66
CA SER A 340 -5.37 -10.42 11.13
C SER A 340 -6.53 -10.57 10.15
N ALA A 341 -6.98 -9.48 9.54
CA ALA A 341 -8.04 -9.52 8.54
C ALA A 341 -7.65 -10.33 7.30
N LEU A 342 -6.40 -10.22 6.84
CA LEU A 342 -5.86 -10.98 5.70
C LEU A 342 -5.66 -12.48 6.01
N GLU A 343 -5.60 -12.87 7.27
CA GLU A 343 -5.57 -14.27 7.70
C GLU A 343 -6.97 -14.92 7.69
N ASN A 344 -8.02 -14.12 7.67
CA ASN A 344 -9.40 -14.60 7.62
C ASN A 344 -9.93 -14.58 6.18
N PRO A 345 -10.08 -15.73 5.50
CA PRO A 345 -10.54 -15.79 4.12
C PRO A 345 -12.02 -15.36 3.94
N ALA A 346 -12.79 -15.24 5.03
CA ALA A 346 -14.15 -14.77 4.99
C ALA A 346 -14.27 -13.23 4.95
N VAL A 347 -13.17 -12.50 5.15
CA VAL A 347 -13.13 -11.02 5.19
C VAL A 347 -12.52 -10.47 3.90
N ASP A 348 -13.16 -9.44 3.32
CA ASP A 348 -12.55 -8.65 2.24
C ASP A 348 -11.82 -7.43 2.84
N ALA A 349 -10.54 -7.56 3.04
CA ALA A 349 -9.69 -6.50 3.60
C ALA A 349 -9.09 -5.56 2.55
N SER A 350 -9.65 -5.49 1.33
CA SER A 350 -9.05 -4.72 0.22
C SER A 350 -9.07 -3.20 0.47
N LEU A 351 -10.14 -2.68 1.09
CA LEU A 351 -10.24 -1.26 1.44
C LEU A 351 -9.33 -0.92 2.62
N GLU A 352 -9.30 -1.79 3.64
CA GLU A 352 -8.44 -1.69 4.81
C GLU A 352 -6.95 -1.69 4.40
N ALA A 353 -6.56 -2.54 3.45
CA ALA A 353 -5.21 -2.59 2.91
C ALA A 353 -4.83 -1.29 2.16
N ALA A 354 -5.76 -0.73 1.39
CA ALA A 354 -5.56 0.54 0.71
C ALA A 354 -5.42 1.70 1.71
N CYS A 355 -6.31 1.79 2.70
CA CYS A 355 -6.25 2.80 3.76
C CYS A 355 -4.96 2.71 4.59
N ALA A 356 -4.57 1.50 5.01
CA ALA A 356 -3.35 1.29 5.77
C ALA A 356 -2.11 1.71 4.98
N LYS A 357 -2.05 1.37 3.68
CA LYS A 357 -0.96 1.77 2.78
C LYS A 357 -0.86 3.29 2.66
N VAL A 358 -1.96 3.96 2.38
CA VAL A 358 -1.98 5.43 2.22
C VAL A 358 -1.57 6.10 3.52
N PHE A 359 -2.22 5.77 4.64
CA PHE A 359 -1.94 6.37 5.94
C PHE A 359 -0.48 6.18 6.36
N ALA A 360 0.03 4.94 6.27
CA ALA A 360 1.38 4.59 6.65
C ALA A 360 2.44 5.31 5.82
N SER A 361 2.26 5.38 4.49
CA SER A 361 3.23 6.04 3.60
C SER A 361 3.24 7.56 3.76
N GLU A 362 2.09 8.18 4.03
CA GLU A 362 2.01 9.62 4.36
C GLU A 362 2.67 9.93 5.71
N MET A 363 2.46 9.08 6.72
CA MET A 363 3.11 9.20 8.03
C MET A 363 4.64 9.07 7.89
N ALA A 364 5.13 8.04 7.21
CA ALA A 364 6.57 7.80 7.04
C ALA A 364 7.26 8.96 6.28
N TRP A 365 6.61 9.48 5.23
CA TRP A 365 7.10 10.65 4.50
C TRP A 365 7.22 11.88 5.40
N ARG A 366 6.15 12.25 6.14
CA ARG A 366 6.19 13.39 7.07
C ARG A 366 7.24 13.22 8.15
N THR A 367 7.39 12.00 8.68
CA THR A 367 8.40 11.71 9.71
C THR A 367 9.81 11.90 9.19
N ALA A 368 10.11 11.44 7.98
CA ALA A 368 11.42 11.62 7.36
C ALA A 368 11.72 13.11 7.08
N ASP A 369 10.74 13.86 6.57
CA ASP A 369 10.85 15.30 6.32
C ASP A 369 11.09 16.09 7.61
N GLU A 370 10.36 15.79 8.69
CA GLU A 370 10.53 16.43 9.98
C GLU A 370 11.90 16.10 10.63
N LEU A 371 12.46 14.93 10.35
CA LEU A 371 13.80 14.58 10.81
C LEU A 371 14.89 15.36 10.07
N VAL A 372 14.76 15.51 8.75
CA VAL A 372 15.66 16.38 7.94
C VAL A 372 15.56 17.82 8.45
N GLN A 373 14.34 18.32 8.65
CA GLN A 373 14.10 19.67 9.16
C GLN A 373 14.72 19.90 10.54
N LEU A 374 14.57 18.94 11.46
CA LEU A 374 15.17 19.00 12.81
C LEU A 374 16.68 19.03 12.76
N ALA A 375 17.28 18.21 11.88
CA ALA A 375 18.73 18.11 11.74
C ALA A 375 19.35 19.33 11.04
N GLY A 376 18.53 20.16 10.37
CA GLY A 376 18.99 21.37 9.69
C GLY A 376 20.00 21.05 8.58
N GLY A 377 21.09 21.79 8.46
CA GLY A 377 22.12 21.54 7.44
C GLY A 377 22.70 20.11 7.48
N ARG A 378 22.77 19.49 8.64
CA ARG A 378 23.18 18.08 8.78
C ARG A 378 22.15 17.11 8.19
N GLY A 379 20.88 17.50 8.16
CA GLY A 379 19.84 16.72 7.52
C GLY A 379 19.93 16.68 6.01
N TYR A 380 20.62 17.65 5.41
CA TYR A 380 20.67 17.87 3.97
C TYR A 380 21.97 17.37 3.31
N VAL A 381 23.01 17.10 4.10
CA VAL A 381 24.35 16.75 3.58
C VAL A 381 24.79 15.35 4.04
N GLN A 382 25.60 14.71 3.19
CA GLN A 382 26.33 13.50 3.56
C GLN A 382 27.52 13.84 4.48
N PRO A 383 27.96 12.90 5.32
CA PRO A 383 27.58 11.48 5.41
C PRO A 383 26.40 11.15 6.34
N TRP A 384 25.62 12.14 6.73
CA TRP A 384 24.47 11.93 7.60
C TRP A 384 23.38 11.13 6.86
N PRO A 385 22.65 10.21 7.51
CA PRO A 385 21.71 9.33 6.83
C PRO A 385 20.35 9.98 6.51
N TYR A 386 20.09 11.20 6.99
CA TYR A 386 18.77 11.82 7.01
C TYR A 386 18.23 12.12 5.61
N GLU A 387 19.08 12.63 4.71
CA GLU A 387 18.72 12.91 3.32
C GLU A 387 18.33 11.64 2.58
N ARG A 388 19.02 10.51 2.86
CA ARG A 388 18.68 9.20 2.28
C ARG A 388 17.34 8.69 2.79
N TYR A 389 17.04 8.82 4.08
CA TYR A 389 15.74 8.43 4.62
C TYR A 389 14.59 9.16 3.93
N LEU A 390 14.77 10.45 3.64
CA LEU A 390 13.78 11.23 2.89
C LEU A 390 13.64 10.73 1.45
N ARG A 391 14.75 10.51 0.74
CA ARG A 391 14.74 9.97 -0.63
C ARG A 391 14.05 8.61 -0.70
N ASP A 392 14.34 7.74 0.24
CA ASP A 392 13.78 6.38 0.30
C ASP A 392 12.27 6.40 0.64
N ALA A 393 11.83 7.31 1.50
CA ALA A 393 10.42 7.44 1.85
C ALA A 393 9.54 7.93 0.69
N ARG A 394 10.12 8.66 -0.29
CA ARG A 394 9.33 9.34 -1.33
C ARG A 394 8.55 8.37 -2.23
N ILE A 395 9.13 7.25 -2.59
CA ILE A 395 8.51 6.28 -3.50
C ILE A 395 7.28 5.58 -2.89
N GLN A 396 7.23 5.48 -1.55
CA GLN A 396 6.17 4.75 -0.85
C GLN A 396 4.77 5.33 -1.08
N ARG A 397 4.69 6.59 -1.50
CA ARG A 397 3.43 7.24 -1.89
C ARG A 397 3.03 6.95 -3.35
N ILE A 398 3.92 6.35 -4.15
CA ILE A 398 3.74 6.13 -5.60
C ILE A 398 3.46 4.67 -5.92
N PHE A 399 4.35 3.75 -5.52
CA PHE A 399 4.21 2.33 -5.87
C PHE A 399 3.15 1.61 -5.01
N GLU A 400 2.80 0.36 -5.34
CA GLU A 400 1.69 -0.42 -4.75
C GLU A 400 0.32 0.28 -4.88
N GLY A 401 0.19 1.14 -5.89
CA GLY A 401 -0.93 2.05 -6.14
C GLY A 401 -0.67 3.44 -5.56
N ALA A 402 -0.63 4.47 -6.43
CA ALA A 402 -0.46 5.85 -6.01
C ALA A 402 -1.52 6.24 -4.97
N ASN A 403 -1.13 7.05 -3.98
CA ASN A 403 -2.01 7.39 -2.85
C ASN A 403 -3.31 8.06 -3.32
N GLU A 404 -3.27 8.87 -4.36
CA GLU A 404 -4.43 9.51 -4.97
C GLU A 404 -5.38 8.45 -5.58
N VAL A 405 -4.83 7.48 -6.31
CA VAL A 405 -5.61 6.39 -6.93
C VAL A 405 -6.24 5.50 -5.87
N LEU A 406 -5.51 5.21 -4.77
CA LEU A 406 -6.06 4.41 -3.67
C LEU A 406 -7.16 5.16 -2.90
N ARG A 407 -7.07 6.48 -2.74
CA ARG A 407 -8.17 7.28 -2.19
C ARG A 407 -9.42 7.17 -3.06
N LEU A 408 -9.27 7.31 -4.38
CA LEU A 408 -10.40 7.13 -5.30
C LEU A 408 -10.94 5.68 -5.22
N PHE A 409 -10.07 4.68 -5.15
CA PHE A 409 -10.49 3.29 -4.97
C PHE A 409 -11.32 3.09 -3.70
N VAL A 410 -10.87 3.62 -2.55
CA VAL A 410 -11.58 3.52 -1.27
C VAL A 410 -12.92 4.23 -1.34
N GLY A 411 -12.95 5.49 -1.78
CA GLY A 411 -14.18 6.27 -1.82
C GLY A 411 -15.20 5.71 -2.79
N LEU A 412 -14.79 5.29 -4.00
CA LEU A 412 -15.71 4.71 -5.00
C LEU A 412 -16.29 3.37 -4.54
N ASN A 413 -15.49 2.49 -3.94
CA ASN A 413 -16.00 1.23 -3.42
C ASN A 413 -16.86 1.44 -2.16
N GLY A 414 -16.52 2.42 -1.33
CA GLY A 414 -17.28 2.76 -0.15
C GLY A 414 -18.70 3.23 -0.46
N VAL A 415 -18.89 4.06 -1.50
CA VAL A 415 -20.22 4.55 -1.89
C VAL A 415 -21.09 3.52 -2.63
N GLN A 416 -20.57 2.34 -2.99
CA GLN A 416 -21.36 1.31 -3.68
C GLN A 416 -22.49 0.76 -2.80
N GLY A 417 -22.26 0.55 -1.49
CA GLY A 417 -23.28 0.12 -0.53
C GLY A 417 -24.44 1.11 -0.47
N PRO A 418 -24.19 2.36 -0.06
CA PRO A 418 -25.21 3.42 -0.07
C PRO A 418 -25.93 3.59 -1.41
N ALA A 419 -25.22 3.42 -2.55
CA ALA A 419 -25.85 3.52 -3.86
C ALA A 419 -26.83 2.36 -4.16
N ALA A 420 -26.51 1.13 -3.72
CA ALA A 420 -27.38 -0.02 -3.87
C ALA A 420 -28.67 0.14 -3.02
N GLU A 421 -28.53 0.54 -1.77
CA GLU A 421 -29.66 0.80 -0.85
C GLU A 421 -30.61 1.87 -1.40
N LEU A 422 -30.07 2.97 -1.95
CA LEU A 422 -30.87 4.02 -2.56
C LEU A 422 -31.58 3.55 -3.83
N GLN A 423 -30.98 2.62 -4.61
CA GLN A 423 -31.64 2.00 -5.75
C GLN A 423 -32.79 1.09 -5.32
N GLU A 424 -32.63 0.27 -4.29
CA GLU A 424 -33.67 -0.57 -3.72
C GLU A 424 -34.83 0.27 -3.21
N LEU A 425 -34.52 1.37 -2.49
CA LEU A 425 -35.51 2.30 -2.01
C LEU A 425 -36.28 2.96 -3.16
N ALA A 426 -35.59 3.38 -4.23
CA ALA A 426 -36.23 3.98 -5.40
C ALA A 426 -37.14 2.97 -6.13
N GLN A 427 -36.78 1.69 -6.15
CA GLN A 427 -37.61 0.60 -6.68
C GLN A 427 -38.83 0.35 -5.76
N ALA A 428 -38.61 0.31 -4.45
CA ALA A 428 -39.68 0.16 -3.46
C ALA A 428 -40.72 1.28 -3.54
N LEU A 429 -40.29 2.52 -3.74
CA LEU A 429 -41.18 3.68 -3.93
C LEU A 429 -42.01 3.61 -5.21
N ARG A 430 -41.52 2.90 -6.24
CA ARG A 430 -42.29 2.67 -7.48
C ARG A 430 -43.38 1.61 -7.32
N ARG A 431 -43.26 0.71 -6.35
CA ARG A 431 -44.20 -0.39 -6.07
C ARG A 431 -44.45 -0.53 -4.56
N PRO A 432 -45.05 0.47 -3.89
CA PRO A 432 -45.07 0.56 -2.45
C PRO A 432 -45.80 -0.59 -1.77
N LEU A 433 -46.83 -1.16 -2.39
CA LEU A 433 -47.59 -2.28 -1.83
C LEU A 433 -46.82 -3.61 -1.85
N GLN A 434 -45.83 -3.76 -2.74
CA GLN A 434 -44.99 -4.96 -2.83
C GLN A 434 -43.75 -4.89 -1.94
N HIS A 435 -43.34 -3.70 -1.53
CA HIS A 435 -42.10 -3.42 -0.80
C HIS A 435 -42.36 -2.65 0.51
N LEU A 436 -43.51 -2.87 1.12
CA LEU A 436 -43.91 -2.16 2.37
C LEU A 436 -42.88 -2.34 3.47
N GLY A 437 -42.30 -3.55 3.62
CA GLY A 437 -41.26 -3.86 4.59
C GLY A 437 -39.97 -3.05 4.38
N THR A 438 -39.53 -2.85 3.14
CA THR A 438 -38.34 -2.05 2.78
C THR A 438 -38.56 -0.57 3.12
N LEU A 439 -39.76 -0.04 2.81
CA LEU A 439 -40.12 1.35 3.10
C LEU A 439 -40.25 1.65 4.58
N THR A 440 -40.87 0.72 5.32
CA THR A 440 -41.02 0.86 6.80
C THR A 440 -39.70 0.68 7.52
N GLY A 441 -38.82 -0.23 7.05
CA GLY A 441 -37.48 -0.41 7.58
C GLY A 441 -36.63 0.87 7.40
N TYR A 442 -36.57 1.41 6.18
CA TYR A 442 -35.86 2.65 5.89
C TYR A 442 -36.38 3.87 6.65
N ALA A 443 -37.71 4.00 6.79
CA ALA A 443 -38.33 5.05 7.59
C ALA A 443 -37.98 4.90 9.08
N ALA A 444 -37.98 3.66 9.60
CA ALA A 444 -37.60 3.37 10.97
C ALA A 444 -36.13 3.67 11.25
N GLU A 445 -35.22 3.30 10.34
CA GLU A 445 -33.80 3.63 10.44
C GLU A 445 -33.55 5.15 10.43
N ARG A 446 -34.23 5.90 9.54
CA ARG A 446 -34.11 7.36 9.53
C ARG A 446 -34.69 8.00 10.79
N VAL A 447 -35.78 7.50 11.30
CA VAL A 447 -36.34 7.97 12.57
C VAL A 447 -35.40 7.59 13.73
N ALA A 448 -34.86 6.40 13.75
CA ALA A 448 -33.88 5.96 14.74
C ALA A 448 -32.61 6.82 14.70
N SER A 449 -32.08 7.10 13.50
CA SER A 449 -30.96 8.01 13.30
C SER A 449 -31.27 9.44 13.74
N ALA A 450 -32.46 9.95 13.41
CA ALA A 450 -32.92 11.28 13.83
C ALA A 450 -33.16 11.38 15.35
N LEU A 451 -33.54 10.26 15.99
CA LEU A 451 -33.71 10.14 17.44
C LEU A 451 -32.37 9.85 18.16
N GLY A 452 -31.24 9.84 17.44
CA GLY A 452 -29.92 9.62 18.03
C GLY A 452 -29.60 8.15 18.33
N GLN A 453 -30.43 7.19 17.88
CA GLN A 453 -30.07 5.78 17.85
C GLN A 453 -29.09 5.56 16.71
N ARG A 454 -27.79 5.59 17.05
CA ARG A 454 -26.68 5.39 16.13
C ARG A 454 -26.13 3.99 16.32
N ALA A 455 -25.59 3.41 15.24
CA ALA A 455 -24.76 2.24 15.42
C ALA A 455 -23.61 2.61 16.37
N GLY A 456 -23.54 1.91 17.50
CA GLY A 456 -22.49 2.09 18.50
C GLY A 456 -21.49 0.95 18.47
N LEU A 457 -20.38 1.14 19.14
CA LEU A 457 -19.45 0.04 19.40
C LEU A 457 -20.17 -0.95 20.34
N GLU A 458 -20.33 -2.18 19.90
CA GLU A 458 -20.97 -3.24 20.70
C GLU A 458 -20.10 -3.68 21.90
N VAL A 459 -18.87 -3.20 21.97
CA VAL A 459 -17.90 -3.52 23.00
C VAL A 459 -17.74 -2.33 23.96
N PRO A 460 -17.89 -2.52 25.28
CA PRO A 460 -17.67 -1.46 26.25
C PRO A 460 -16.19 -1.09 26.30
N LEU A 461 -15.88 0.17 26.00
CA LEU A 461 -14.54 0.70 26.16
C LEU A 461 -14.26 1.08 27.62
N HIS A 462 -12.98 0.96 28.00
CA HIS A 462 -12.51 1.46 29.29
C HIS A 462 -12.87 2.96 29.45
N PRO A 463 -13.23 3.45 30.66
CA PRO A 463 -13.68 4.83 30.87
C PRO A 463 -12.76 5.90 30.25
N VAL A 464 -11.44 5.71 30.27
CA VAL A 464 -10.48 6.65 29.67
C VAL A 464 -10.63 6.75 28.14
N LEU A 465 -11.02 5.69 27.45
CA LEU A 465 -11.18 5.65 25.99
C LEU A 465 -12.61 6.01 25.54
N ARG A 466 -13.59 5.98 26.44
CA ARG A 466 -15.01 6.21 26.13
C ARG A 466 -15.28 7.52 25.38
N PRO A 467 -14.73 8.68 25.77
CA PRO A 467 -14.97 9.92 25.04
C PRO A 467 -14.52 9.87 23.58
N HIS A 468 -13.44 9.11 23.30
CA HIS A 468 -12.91 8.92 21.94
C HIS A 468 -13.74 7.93 21.14
N GLY A 469 -14.29 6.89 21.79
CA GLY A 469 -15.27 5.97 21.21
C GLY A 469 -16.56 6.69 20.80
N GLU A 470 -17.15 7.48 21.68
CA GLU A 470 -18.34 8.28 21.38
C GLU A 470 -18.09 9.30 20.23
N ALA A 471 -16.90 9.89 20.18
CA ALA A 471 -16.53 10.77 19.07
C ALA A 471 -16.37 9.99 17.76
N PHE A 472 -15.84 8.77 17.80
CA PHE A 472 -15.75 7.87 16.66
C PHE A 472 -17.15 7.50 16.13
N GLU A 473 -18.06 7.05 17.00
CA GLU A 473 -19.44 6.66 16.64
C GLU A 473 -20.20 7.82 15.95
N ARG A 474 -20.11 9.03 16.53
CA ARG A 474 -20.70 10.23 15.90
C ARG A 474 -20.17 10.47 14.51
N GLN A 475 -18.84 10.41 14.34
CA GLN A 475 -18.20 10.69 13.07
C GLN A 475 -18.36 9.55 12.04
N ALA A 476 -18.56 8.31 12.49
CA ALA A 476 -18.98 7.21 11.61
C ALA A 476 -20.37 7.48 11.00
N ALA A 477 -21.32 7.93 11.80
CA ALA A 477 -22.63 8.34 11.30
C ALA A 477 -22.53 9.56 10.34
N GLU A 478 -21.64 10.52 10.61
CA GLU A 478 -21.37 11.67 9.73
C GLU A 478 -20.78 11.22 8.37
N LEU A 479 -19.89 10.22 8.35
CA LEU A 479 -19.37 9.64 7.11
C LEU A 479 -20.48 8.99 6.29
N ALA A 480 -21.31 8.16 6.92
CA ALA A 480 -22.42 7.48 6.23
C ALA A 480 -23.41 8.48 5.64
N ALA A 481 -23.78 9.50 6.40
CA ALA A 481 -24.66 10.57 5.93
C ALA A 481 -24.04 11.33 4.74
N ALA A 482 -22.74 11.66 4.80
CA ALA A 482 -22.04 12.34 3.72
C ALA A 482 -21.91 11.46 2.45
N ALA A 483 -21.71 10.16 2.60
CA ALA A 483 -21.67 9.21 1.49
C ALA A 483 -23.05 9.09 0.82
N ALA A 484 -24.12 8.96 1.59
CA ALA A 484 -25.49 8.93 1.07
C ALA A 484 -25.84 10.25 0.34
N ASP A 485 -25.50 11.40 0.92
CA ASP A 485 -25.74 12.70 0.30
C ASP A 485 -24.97 12.86 -1.02
N ALA A 486 -23.71 12.42 -1.07
CA ALA A 486 -22.92 12.44 -2.29
C ALA A 486 -23.55 11.61 -3.41
N VAL A 487 -24.08 10.41 -3.09
CA VAL A 487 -24.78 9.55 -4.05
C VAL A 487 -26.10 10.18 -4.47
N MET A 488 -26.91 10.73 -3.55
CA MET A 488 -28.17 11.40 -3.87
C MET A 488 -27.97 12.62 -4.77
N THR A 489 -26.97 13.44 -4.46
CA THR A 489 -26.68 14.69 -5.17
C THR A 489 -26.11 14.44 -6.55
N HIS A 490 -25.14 13.52 -6.66
CA HIS A 490 -24.39 13.32 -7.91
C HIS A 490 -24.85 12.08 -8.70
N ARG A 491 -25.59 11.17 -8.09
CA ARG A 491 -26.07 9.93 -8.72
C ARG A 491 -24.92 9.18 -9.41
N ARG A 492 -25.07 8.81 -10.70
CA ARG A 492 -24.03 8.13 -11.49
C ARG A 492 -22.79 9.00 -11.73
N GLU A 493 -22.93 10.33 -11.67
CA GLU A 493 -21.82 11.26 -11.85
C GLU A 493 -20.86 11.30 -10.65
N VAL A 494 -21.20 10.66 -9.54
CA VAL A 494 -20.31 10.60 -8.36
C VAL A 494 -18.93 10.05 -8.72
N VAL A 495 -18.85 9.12 -9.69
CA VAL A 495 -17.59 8.53 -10.15
C VAL A 495 -16.64 9.56 -10.78
N HIS A 496 -17.18 10.67 -11.29
CA HIS A 496 -16.41 11.77 -11.87
C HIS A 496 -16.16 12.93 -10.89
N ARG A 497 -16.75 12.87 -9.69
CA ARG A 497 -16.57 13.87 -8.62
C ARG A 497 -15.38 13.51 -7.72
N GLN A 498 -14.19 13.46 -8.30
CA GLN A 498 -12.99 12.95 -7.63
C GLN A 498 -12.68 13.67 -6.31
N LEU A 499 -12.88 15.00 -6.19
CA LEU A 499 -12.66 15.74 -4.94
C LEU A 499 -13.64 15.34 -3.82
N VAL A 500 -14.87 14.96 -4.18
CA VAL A 500 -15.85 14.41 -3.23
C VAL A 500 -15.42 13.00 -2.78
N VAL A 501 -15.08 12.16 -3.74
CA VAL A 501 -14.66 10.76 -3.51
C VAL A 501 -13.37 10.71 -2.66
N GLU A 502 -12.40 11.57 -2.93
CA GLU A 502 -11.16 11.70 -2.17
C GLU A 502 -11.43 12.06 -0.70
N ARG A 503 -12.28 13.06 -0.45
CA ARG A 503 -12.65 13.46 0.93
C ARG A 503 -13.38 12.35 1.68
N LEU A 504 -14.27 11.61 1.03
CA LEU A 504 -14.92 10.46 1.63
C LEU A 504 -13.91 9.39 2.03
N ALA A 505 -12.91 9.15 1.20
CA ALA A 505 -11.82 8.22 1.52
C ALA A 505 -10.97 8.72 2.70
N ASP A 506 -10.64 10.00 2.76
CA ASP A 506 -9.87 10.59 3.88
C ASP A 506 -10.66 10.50 5.20
N LEU A 507 -11.98 10.75 5.19
CA LEU A 507 -12.84 10.56 6.36
C LEU A 507 -12.84 9.10 6.83
N ALA A 508 -13.01 8.15 5.91
CA ALA A 508 -13.00 6.72 6.22
C ALA A 508 -11.64 6.25 6.77
N MET A 509 -10.55 6.78 6.23
CA MET A 509 -9.18 6.47 6.67
C MET A 509 -8.92 6.95 8.10
N GLU A 510 -9.33 8.17 8.45
CA GLU A 510 -9.22 8.69 9.82
C GLU A 510 -10.05 7.86 10.81
N LEU A 511 -11.23 7.38 10.40
CA LEU A 511 -12.05 6.50 11.23
C LEU A 511 -11.40 5.13 11.42
N TYR A 512 -10.90 4.52 10.35
CA TYR A 512 -10.26 3.21 10.45
C TYR A 512 -9.00 3.25 11.34
N ALA A 513 -8.16 4.26 11.19
CA ALA A 513 -7.00 4.44 12.04
C ALA A 513 -7.37 4.60 13.53
N ARG A 514 -8.45 5.35 13.84
CA ARG A 514 -8.93 5.48 15.22
C ARG A 514 -9.51 4.19 15.77
N ALA A 515 -10.32 3.49 14.99
CA ALA A 515 -10.90 2.21 15.42
C ALA A 515 -9.80 1.20 15.77
N CYS A 516 -8.77 1.06 14.92
CA CYS A 516 -7.61 0.20 15.18
C CYS A 516 -6.85 0.65 16.45
N THR A 517 -6.67 1.95 16.63
CA THR A 517 -5.98 2.53 17.81
C THR A 517 -6.76 2.24 19.08
N LEU A 518 -8.07 2.46 19.09
CA LEU A 518 -8.94 2.19 20.23
C LEU A 518 -8.99 0.69 20.56
N ALA A 519 -9.15 -0.17 19.56
CA ALA A 519 -9.19 -1.61 19.74
C ALA A 519 -7.89 -2.14 20.36
N ARG A 520 -6.73 -1.72 19.84
CA ARG A 520 -5.42 -2.09 20.38
C ARG A 520 -5.23 -1.63 21.82
N THR A 521 -5.55 -0.37 22.10
CA THR A 521 -5.35 0.20 23.44
C THR A 521 -6.30 -0.44 24.44
N GLN A 522 -7.54 -0.70 24.05
CA GLN A 522 -8.52 -1.46 24.87
C GLN A 522 -8.00 -2.86 25.19
N GLN A 523 -7.44 -3.56 24.21
CA GLN A 523 -6.84 -4.89 24.42
C GLN A 523 -5.67 -4.83 25.40
N LEU A 524 -4.75 -3.87 25.27
CA LEU A 524 -3.61 -3.71 26.16
C LEU A 524 -4.04 -3.39 27.61
N ILE A 525 -5.06 -2.53 27.79
CA ILE A 525 -5.63 -2.24 29.11
C ILE A 525 -6.22 -3.51 29.73
N GLY A 526 -6.96 -4.31 28.94
CA GLY A 526 -7.52 -5.58 29.41
C GLY A 526 -6.47 -6.60 29.82
N GLU A 527 -5.33 -6.62 29.13
CA GLU A 527 -4.24 -7.58 29.38
C GLU A 527 -3.31 -7.19 30.53
N ARG A 528 -3.01 -5.90 30.69
CA ARG A 528 -1.96 -5.41 31.59
C ARG A 528 -2.47 -4.52 32.72
N GLY A 529 -3.74 -4.09 32.62
CA GLY A 529 -4.32 -3.07 33.49
C GLY A 529 -3.94 -1.65 33.09
N ILE A 530 -4.79 -0.68 33.42
CA ILE A 530 -4.60 0.74 33.06
C ILE A 530 -3.30 1.33 33.59
N GLY A 531 -2.87 0.94 34.79
CA GLY A 531 -1.65 1.46 35.43
C GLY A 531 -0.37 1.10 34.66
N ALA A 532 -0.37 0.00 33.91
CA ALA A 532 0.77 -0.40 33.07
C ALA A 532 0.70 0.12 31.64
N CYS A 533 -0.39 0.79 31.25
CA CYS A 533 -0.64 1.26 29.88
C CYS A 533 -0.64 2.80 29.73
N GLY A 534 -0.09 3.53 30.69
CA GLY A 534 -0.16 5.00 30.70
C GLY A 534 0.40 5.66 29.43
N HIS A 535 1.48 5.12 28.87
CA HIS A 535 2.07 5.65 27.64
C HIS A 535 1.20 5.35 26.41
N GLU A 536 0.74 4.11 26.26
CA GLU A 536 -0.13 3.70 25.16
C GLU A 536 -1.47 4.44 25.16
N VAL A 537 -2.01 4.71 26.36
CA VAL A 537 -3.22 5.52 26.53
C VAL A 537 -2.96 6.95 26.07
N ALA A 538 -1.86 7.58 26.50
CA ALA A 538 -1.53 8.95 26.08
C ALA A 538 -1.32 9.06 24.57
N LEU A 539 -0.69 8.07 23.93
CA LEU A 539 -0.54 8.01 22.47
C LEU A 539 -1.91 7.89 21.77
N ALA A 540 -2.79 7.05 22.29
CA ALA A 540 -4.13 6.86 21.74
C ALA A 540 -5.00 8.11 21.90
N GLU A 541 -5.00 8.75 23.06
CA GLU A 541 -5.74 9.99 23.31
C GLU A 541 -5.28 11.11 22.37
N LEU A 542 -3.95 11.32 22.26
CA LEU A 542 -3.39 12.33 21.36
C LEU A 542 -3.76 12.05 19.90
N PHE A 543 -3.58 10.80 19.45
CA PHE A 543 -3.93 10.43 18.08
C PHE A 543 -5.41 10.64 17.81
N CYS A 544 -6.30 10.13 18.66
CA CYS A 544 -7.76 10.27 18.50
C CYS A 544 -8.19 11.74 18.47
N ALA A 545 -7.62 12.58 19.31
CA ALA A 545 -7.92 14.02 19.32
C ALA A 545 -7.50 14.72 18.02
N GLN A 546 -6.28 14.43 17.53
CA GLN A 546 -5.76 14.98 16.27
C GLN A 546 -6.56 14.48 15.06
N SER A 547 -6.82 13.17 14.99
CA SER A 547 -7.60 12.53 13.93
C SER A 547 -9.03 13.06 13.88
N ALA A 548 -9.71 13.20 15.03
CA ALA A 548 -11.04 13.78 15.08
C ALA A 548 -11.08 15.25 14.60
N ARG A 549 -10.00 16.00 14.81
CA ARG A 549 -9.86 17.37 14.29
C ARG A 549 -9.70 17.36 12.76
N ARG A 550 -8.82 16.50 12.21
CA ARG A 550 -8.64 16.35 10.76
C ARG A 550 -9.96 15.94 10.09
N PHE A 551 -10.66 14.97 10.66
CA PHE A 551 -11.97 14.54 10.20
C PHE A 551 -12.95 15.73 10.08
N ARG A 552 -13.11 16.53 11.14
CA ARG A 552 -14.01 17.68 11.12
C ARG A 552 -13.65 18.71 10.05
N THR A 553 -12.36 18.89 9.78
CA THR A 553 -11.91 19.80 8.72
C THR A 553 -12.33 19.30 7.34
N VAL A 554 -12.04 18.03 7.02
CA VAL A 554 -12.40 17.42 5.73
C VAL A 554 -13.92 17.32 5.57
N HIS A 555 -14.64 16.93 6.63
CA HIS A 555 -16.11 16.85 6.63
C HIS A 555 -16.75 18.21 6.33
N ARG A 556 -16.25 19.30 6.93
CA ARG A 556 -16.72 20.66 6.65
C ARG A 556 -16.46 21.07 5.21
N GLU A 557 -15.31 20.71 4.64
CA GLU A 557 -15.01 20.96 3.23
C GLU A 557 -15.91 20.15 2.29
N LEU A 558 -16.33 18.96 2.69
CA LEU A 558 -17.21 18.09 1.91
C LEU A 558 -18.65 18.57 1.94
N THR A 559 -19.19 18.89 3.12
CA THR A 559 -20.62 19.16 3.32
C THR A 559 -20.96 20.66 3.33
N GLY A 560 -19.97 21.54 3.52
CA GLY A 560 -20.17 22.99 3.60
C GLY A 560 -20.22 23.66 2.23
N GLN A 561 -21.09 24.68 2.10
CA GLN A 561 -21.20 25.49 0.87
C GLN A 561 -19.87 26.15 0.47
N GLY A 562 -19.03 26.51 1.43
CA GLY A 562 -17.70 27.07 1.19
C GLY A 562 -16.76 26.09 0.45
N GLY A 563 -16.81 24.80 0.78
CA GLY A 563 -15.99 23.78 0.12
C GLY A 563 -16.31 23.64 -1.37
N ALA A 564 -17.58 23.52 -1.72
CA ALA A 564 -18.02 23.44 -3.12
C ALA A 564 -17.65 24.71 -3.93
N THR A 565 -17.64 25.87 -3.30
CA THR A 565 -17.22 27.13 -3.94
C THR A 565 -15.72 27.13 -4.21
N VAL A 566 -14.90 26.72 -3.23
CA VAL A 566 -13.45 26.62 -3.39
C VAL A 566 -13.09 25.58 -4.47
N ASP A 567 -13.80 24.46 -4.55
CA ASP A 567 -13.56 23.45 -5.59
C ASP A 567 -13.86 23.98 -7.00
N ARG A 568 -14.94 24.73 -7.18
CA ARG A 568 -15.20 25.40 -8.46
C ARG A 568 -14.07 26.35 -8.84
N LEU A 569 -13.57 27.13 -7.89
CA LEU A 569 -12.43 28.03 -8.12
C LEU A 569 -11.15 27.26 -8.47
N ARG A 570 -10.85 26.17 -7.74
CA ARG A 570 -9.69 25.28 -8.04
C ARG A 570 -9.74 24.76 -9.48
N LEU A 571 -10.90 24.26 -9.91
CA LEU A 571 -11.09 23.73 -11.27
C LEU A 571 -11.01 24.85 -12.33
N ALA A 572 -11.55 26.03 -12.06
CA ALA A 572 -11.46 27.18 -12.96
C ALA A 572 -10.01 27.67 -13.12
N VAL A 573 -9.27 27.78 -12.01
CA VAL A 573 -7.84 28.15 -12.04
C VAL A 573 -7.04 27.09 -12.77
N ALA A 574 -7.28 25.80 -12.50
CA ALA A 574 -6.60 24.72 -13.20
C ALA A 574 -6.86 24.74 -14.72
N ALA A 575 -8.09 25.05 -15.14
CA ALA A 575 -8.44 25.23 -16.56
C ALA A 575 -7.67 26.41 -17.20
N ALA A 576 -7.57 27.53 -16.50
CA ALA A 576 -6.80 28.69 -16.95
C ALA A 576 -5.29 28.36 -17.06
N VAL A 577 -4.70 27.72 -16.04
CA VAL A 577 -3.29 27.29 -16.05
C VAL A 577 -3.03 26.34 -17.23
N ARG A 578 -3.94 25.39 -17.50
CA ARG A 578 -3.83 24.47 -18.65
C ARG A 578 -3.87 25.20 -20.00
N SER A 579 -4.80 26.15 -20.16
CA SER A 579 -4.98 26.88 -21.42
C SER A 579 -3.79 27.78 -21.74
N GLN A 580 -3.06 28.23 -20.73
CA GLN A 580 -1.92 29.14 -20.89
C GLN A 580 -0.56 28.45 -20.75
N GLY A 581 -0.54 27.14 -20.49
CA GLY A 581 0.68 26.36 -20.38
C GLY A 581 1.51 26.61 -19.12
N GLY A 582 1.00 27.35 -18.14
CA GLY A 582 1.73 27.64 -16.91
C GLY A 582 1.13 28.77 -16.07
N TYR A 583 1.98 29.38 -15.22
CA TYR A 583 1.60 30.47 -14.34
C TYR A 583 1.25 31.76 -15.11
N LEU A 584 0.29 32.51 -14.62
CA LEU A 584 -0.23 33.74 -15.19
C LEU A 584 -0.19 34.89 -14.17
N PRO A 585 -0.01 36.15 -14.62
CA PRO A 585 0.49 36.59 -15.92
C PRO A 585 1.96 36.23 -16.11
N ALA A 586 2.42 36.19 -17.38
CA ALA A 586 3.83 36.04 -17.67
C ALA A 586 4.59 37.20 -17.00
N ASP A 587 5.48 36.87 -16.07
CA ASP A 587 6.43 37.82 -15.54
C ASP A 587 7.64 37.81 -16.49
N ALA A 588 7.91 38.93 -17.14
CA ALA A 588 9.02 39.05 -18.08
C ALA A 588 10.39 38.70 -17.47
N LEU A 589 10.51 38.76 -16.12
CA LEU A 589 11.71 38.33 -15.41
C LEU A 589 11.82 36.80 -15.28
N LEU A 590 10.69 36.07 -15.48
CA LEU A 590 10.61 34.61 -15.37
C LEU A 590 10.37 33.94 -16.73
N ASP A 591 10.57 34.65 -17.84
CA ASP A 591 10.50 34.10 -19.19
C ASP A 591 11.74 33.20 -19.46
N VAL A 592 11.89 32.20 -18.60
CA VAL A 592 12.89 31.14 -18.77
C VAL A 592 12.22 30.06 -19.62
N PRO A 593 12.79 29.71 -20.78
CA PRO A 593 12.26 28.63 -21.59
C PRO A 593 12.16 27.35 -20.75
N LEU A 594 10.95 26.85 -20.56
CA LEU A 594 10.77 25.55 -19.95
C LEU A 594 11.39 24.50 -20.87
N PRO A 595 12.16 23.54 -20.33
CA PRO A 595 12.63 22.42 -21.13
C PRO A 595 11.40 21.74 -21.73
N SER A 596 11.49 21.39 -23.01
CA SER A 596 10.44 20.62 -23.67
C SER A 596 10.10 19.42 -22.78
N PRO A 597 8.82 19.19 -22.43
CA PRO A 597 8.47 17.99 -21.66
C PRO A 597 9.01 16.79 -22.45
N PRO A 598 9.59 15.79 -21.76
CA PRO A 598 9.93 14.55 -22.42
C PRO A 598 8.65 14.07 -23.10
N ALA A 599 8.68 13.93 -24.41
CA ALA A 599 7.51 13.54 -25.15
C ALA A 599 7.26 12.07 -24.81
N TRP A 600 6.32 11.83 -23.98
CA TRP A 600 5.75 10.51 -23.70
C TRP A 600 5.21 9.96 -25.03
N GLY A 601 5.73 8.83 -25.49
CA GLY A 601 5.44 8.29 -26.81
C GLY A 601 6.55 8.49 -27.85
N LEU A 602 7.71 8.98 -27.46
CA LEU A 602 8.88 9.07 -28.31
C LEU A 602 9.52 7.71 -28.61
N SER A 603 10.40 7.77 -29.64
CA SER A 603 11.30 6.68 -30.01
C SER A 603 12.05 6.14 -28.79
N ARG A 604 12.44 4.86 -28.86
CA ARG A 604 13.22 4.16 -27.82
C ARG A 604 14.39 5.01 -27.28
N GLU A 605 15.15 5.63 -28.16
CA GLU A 605 16.32 6.44 -27.81
C GLU A 605 15.97 7.67 -26.95
N ALA A 606 14.85 8.33 -27.24
CA ALA A 606 14.42 9.49 -26.46
C ALA A 606 13.79 9.10 -25.11
N GLN A 607 13.15 7.94 -25.01
CA GLN A 607 12.67 7.39 -23.73
C GLN A 607 13.85 6.94 -22.87
N GLU A 608 14.86 6.31 -23.44
CA GLU A 608 16.09 5.89 -22.75
C GLU A 608 16.86 7.11 -22.21
N ALA A 609 16.97 8.17 -23.00
CA ALA A 609 17.56 9.42 -22.57
C ALA A 609 16.76 10.11 -21.46
N ALA A 610 15.43 10.11 -21.55
CA ALA A 610 14.54 10.74 -20.56
C ALA A 610 14.44 9.99 -19.23
N VAL A 611 14.57 8.65 -19.24
CA VAL A 611 14.45 7.81 -18.03
C VAL A 611 15.78 7.35 -17.45
N GLY A 612 16.92 7.75 -18.03
CA GLY A 612 18.25 7.45 -17.48
C GLY A 612 18.52 5.94 -17.36
N LEU A 613 18.18 5.18 -18.42
CA LEU A 613 18.51 3.76 -18.48
C LEU A 613 20.03 3.58 -18.44
N VAL A 614 20.52 2.78 -17.52
CA VAL A 614 21.89 2.30 -17.52
C VAL A 614 21.89 0.95 -18.23
N PRO A 615 22.72 0.74 -19.25
CA PRO A 615 22.83 -0.56 -19.91
C PRO A 615 23.05 -1.66 -18.87
N ALA A 616 22.41 -2.81 -19.07
CA ALA A 616 22.71 -3.98 -18.25
C ALA A 616 24.21 -4.30 -18.37
N PRO A 617 24.90 -4.64 -17.28
CA PRO A 617 26.28 -5.08 -17.39
C PRO A 617 26.33 -6.27 -18.35
N SER A 618 27.22 -6.18 -19.34
CA SER A 618 27.45 -7.27 -20.28
C SER A 618 27.77 -8.53 -19.47
N PRO A 619 27.19 -9.70 -19.79
CA PRO A 619 27.62 -10.93 -19.14
C PRO A 619 29.13 -11.04 -19.36
N GLU A 620 29.91 -11.07 -18.27
CA GLU A 620 31.33 -11.34 -18.36
C GLU A 620 31.47 -12.66 -19.13
N VAL A 621 32.08 -12.55 -20.31
CA VAL A 621 32.52 -13.72 -21.07
C VAL A 621 33.51 -14.43 -20.15
N ALA A 622 33.08 -15.54 -19.56
CA ALA A 622 33.99 -16.38 -18.77
C ALA A 622 35.22 -16.68 -19.64
N PRO A 623 36.44 -16.45 -19.16
CA PRO A 623 37.60 -16.78 -19.95
C PRO A 623 37.58 -18.29 -20.22
N GLU A 624 37.59 -18.64 -21.48
CA GLU A 624 37.80 -20.02 -21.91
C GLU A 624 39.07 -20.59 -21.23
N ARG A 625 38.91 -21.58 -20.40
CA ARG A 625 39.93 -22.53 -20.01
C ARG A 625 39.41 -23.95 -20.15
#